data_2624f3e4032ec70492fb0107ab11d22e
#
_entry.id   2624f3e4032ec70492fb0107ab11d22e
#
_cell.length_a   1.000
_cell.length_b   1.000
_cell.length_c   1.000
_cell.angle_alpha   90.00
_cell.angle_beta   90.00
_cell.angle_gamma   90.00
#
_symmetry.space_group_name_H-M   'P 1'
#
loop_
_entity.id
_entity.type
_entity.pdbx_description
1 polymer ?
#
loop_
_entity_poly.entity_id
_entity_poly.type
_entity_poly.pdbx_seq_one_letter_code
_entity_poly.pdbx_strand_id
1 'polypeptide(L)'
;LHPRVRRQRQMCIRDRKCGLKKRMELYMAVLLLVAVCLLSKEGAVLVSSMRAAEEKPCIVVDAGHGGDDPGKIGIHGELEKDINLAIAKKVKARLEKENITVILTRETDESLDKGESGSKKVADMRNRCRLIDEAKPLFTISVHQNSYTEESISGAQCFYFGQSEEGRKIAGIMQESLRSHLDTENKREAKANESYYLLKKTAYPTVIVECGFLSNSEEAAKLSTGEYQEAVAEAIADGILDCLGNETADTEEAGMSNETADTEKQKTKQH
;
A
#
# COMPACT_ATOMS: atom_id res chain seq x y z
N LEU A 1 -80.43 -2.55 -37.15
CA LEU A 1 -79.41 -1.66 -36.55
C LEU A 1 -78.75 -0.90 -37.67
N HIS A 2 -78.92 0.44 -37.60
CA HIS A 2 -78.43 1.40 -38.61
C HIS A 2 -76.95 1.26 -38.91
N PRO A 3 -76.43 1.21 -40.13
CA PRO A 3 -75.03 1.00 -40.52
C PRO A 3 -74.04 1.99 -39.83
N ARG A 4 -74.49 3.18 -39.52
CA ARG A 4 -73.69 4.22 -38.82
C ARG A 4 -73.31 3.82 -37.41
N VAL A 5 -74.19 3.17 -36.61
CA VAL A 5 -73.94 2.74 -35.21
C VAL A 5 -72.93 1.59 -35.16
N ARG A 6 -72.94 0.70 -36.16
CA ARG A 6 -72.00 -0.42 -36.26
C ARG A 6 -70.58 0.09 -36.57
N ARG A 7 -70.44 1.10 -37.38
CA ARG A 7 -69.15 1.71 -37.73
C ARG A 7 -68.54 2.46 -36.58
N GLN A 8 -69.33 3.20 -35.79
CA GLN A 8 -68.86 3.90 -34.58
C GLN A 8 -68.40 2.89 -33.48
N ARG A 9 -69.10 1.81 -33.25
CA ARG A 9 -68.68 0.77 -32.28
C ARG A 9 -67.38 0.08 -32.71
N GLN A 10 -67.14 -0.17 -33.98
CA GLN A 10 -65.89 -0.78 -34.45
C GLN A 10 -64.73 0.20 -34.38
N MET A 11 -64.94 1.52 -34.55
CA MET A 11 -63.91 2.53 -34.40
C MET A 11 -63.50 2.65 -32.92
N CYS A 12 -64.38 2.74 -31.95
CA CYS A 12 -64.06 2.78 -30.51
C CYS A 12 -63.35 1.53 -30.01
N ILE A 13 -63.62 0.34 -30.53
CA ILE A 13 -62.92 -0.88 -30.17
C ILE A 13 -61.50 -0.90 -30.73
N ARG A 14 -61.32 -0.36 -31.95
CA ARG A 14 -59.98 -0.28 -32.56
C ARG A 14 -59.12 0.73 -31.87
N ASP A 15 -59.64 1.86 -31.41
CA ASP A 15 -58.89 2.89 -30.69
C ASP A 15 -58.53 2.43 -29.27
N ARG A 16 -59.41 1.66 -28.57
CA ARG A 16 -59.06 1.04 -27.28
C ARG A 16 -57.96 -0.02 -27.40
N LYS A 17 -57.97 -0.84 -28.45
CA LYS A 17 -56.94 -1.83 -28.71
C LYS A 17 -55.61 -1.17 -29.07
N CYS A 18 -55.64 -0.11 -29.83
CA CYS A 18 -54.42 0.68 -30.17
C CYS A 18 -53.83 1.37 -28.94
N GLY A 19 -54.67 1.94 -28.05
CA GLY A 19 -54.22 2.57 -26.82
C GLY A 19 -53.62 1.55 -25.80
N LEU A 20 -54.22 0.33 -25.73
CA LEU A 20 -53.74 -0.73 -24.87
C LEU A 20 -52.38 -1.28 -25.38
N LYS A 21 -52.22 -1.45 -26.68
CA LYS A 21 -50.96 -1.87 -27.30
C LYS A 21 -49.85 -0.89 -27.04
N LYS A 22 -50.06 0.43 -27.24
CA LYS A 22 -49.08 1.47 -26.95
C LYS A 22 -48.67 1.52 -25.47
N ARG A 23 -49.59 1.31 -24.53
CA ARG A 23 -49.29 1.22 -23.09
C ARG A 23 -48.45 -0.02 -22.77
N MET A 24 -48.79 -1.20 -23.36
CA MET A 24 -47.97 -2.41 -23.20
C MET A 24 -46.56 -2.22 -23.77
N GLU A 25 -46.40 -1.61 -24.93
CA GLU A 25 -45.09 -1.28 -25.53
C GLU A 25 -44.28 -0.39 -24.61
N LEU A 26 -44.92 0.63 -23.99
CA LEU A 26 -44.28 1.52 -23.04
C LEU A 26 -43.84 0.78 -21.76
N TYR A 27 -44.69 -0.08 -21.18
CA TYR A 27 -44.34 -0.88 -20.00
C TYR A 27 -43.19 -1.85 -20.28
N MET A 28 -43.18 -2.50 -21.46
CA MET A 28 -42.07 -3.36 -21.87
C MET A 28 -40.77 -2.58 -22.05
N ALA A 29 -40.83 -1.38 -22.64
CA ALA A 29 -39.67 -0.54 -22.80
C ALA A 29 -39.08 -0.09 -21.44
N VAL A 30 -39.96 0.30 -20.49
CA VAL A 30 -39.52 0.69 -19.12
C VAL A 30 -38.94 -0.51 -18.38
N LEU A 31 -39.57 -1.70 -18.45
CA LEU A 31 -39.02 -2.91 -17.84
C LEU A 31 -37.68 -3.31 -18.42
N LEU A 32 -37.50 -3.16 -19.72
CA LEU A 32 -36.23 -3.46 -20.40
C LEU A 32 -35.14 -2.46 -19.97
N LEU A 33 -35.49 -1.17 -19.86
CA LEU A 33 -34.58 -0.14 -19.37
C LEU A 33 -34.15 -0.40 -17.93
N VAL A 34 -35.08 -0.77 -17.03
CA VAL A 34 -34.78 -1.10 -15.63
C VAL A 34 -33.89 -2.35 -15.56
N ALA A 35 -34.18 -3.39 -16.37
CA ALA A 35 -33.36 -4.59 -16.43
C ALA A 35 -31.92 -4.27 -16.89
N VAL A 36 -31.76 -3.43 -17.93
CA VAL A 36 -30.44 -2.98 -18.41
C VAL A 36 -29.70 -2.17 -17.33
N CYS A 37 -30.39 -1.29 -16.61
CA CYS A 37 -29.80 -0.53 -15.50
C CYS A 37 -29.35 -1.43 -14.34
N LEU A 38 -30.12 -2.45 -13.99
CA LEU A 38 -29.75 -3.40 -12.93
C LEU A 38 -28.55 -4.26 -13.36
N LEU A 39 -28.59 -4.82 -14.57
CA LEU A 39 -27.48 -5.61 -15.11
C LEU A 39 -26.20 -4.80 -15.26
N SER A 40 -26.30 -3.51 -15.62
CA SER A 40 -25.13 -2.64 -15.73
C SER A 40 -24.49 -2.31 -14.38
N LYS A 41 -25.29 -2.20 -13.30
CA LYS A 41 -24.77 -1.99 -11.95
C LYS A 41 -24.06 -3.26 -11.45
N GLU A 42 -24.66 -4.41 -11.59
CA GLU A 42 -24.02 -5.69 -11.20
C GLU A 42 -22.78 -6.00 -12.04
N GLY A 43 -22.84 -5.73 -13.35
CA GLY A 43 -21.67 -5.83 -14.23
C GLY A 43 -20.55 -4.88 -13.86
N ALA A 44 -20.85 -3.64 -13.48
CA ALA A 44 -19.84 -2.67 -13.05
C ALA A 44 -19.17 -3.07 -11.72
N VAL A 45 -19.95 -3.59 -10.76
CA VAL A 45 -19.41 -4.11 -9.48
C VAL A 45 -18.53 -5.34 -9.74
N LEU A 46 -18.98 -6.28 -10.59
CA LEU A 46 -18.19 -7.45 -10.94
C LEU A 46 -16.88 -7.09 -11.64
N VAL A 47 -16.90 -6.15 -12.59
CA VAL A 47 -15.69 -5.66 -13.30
C VAL A 47 -14.76 -4.91 -12.36
N SER A 48 -15.29 -4.12 -11.41
CA SER A 48 -14.44 -3.43 -10.43
C SER A 48 -13.81 -4.40 -9.44
N SER A 49 -14.54 -5.43 -8.98
CA SER A 49 -13.98 -6.47 -8.10
C SER A 49 -12.95 -7.34 -8.81
N MET A 50 -13.16 -7.68 -10.08
CA MET A 50 -12.17 -8.40 -10.88
C MET A 50 -10.91 -7.55 -11.14
N ARG A 51 -11.04 -6.24 -11.34
CA ARG A 51 -9.91 -5.32 -11.49
C ARG A 51 -9.12 -5.15 -10.18
N ALA A 52 -9.81 -5.01 -9.06
CA ALA A 52 -9.17 -4.96 -7.74
C ALA A 52 -8.44 -6.27 -7.38
N ALA A 53 -8.92 -7.43 -7.90
CA ALA A 53 -8.25 -8.72 -7.73
C ALA A 53 -7.03 -8.92 -8.65
N GLU A 54 -6.82 -8.04 -9.64
CA GLU A 54 -5.75 -8.15 -10.65
C GLU A 54 -4.56 -7.19 -10.37
N GLU A 55 -4.77 -6.13 -9.58
CA GLU A 55 -3.69 -5.21 -9.19
C GLU A 55 -2.95 -5.73 -7.96
N LYS A 56 -1.72 -6.22 -8.19
CA LYS A 56 -0.83 -6.66 -7.11
C LYS A 56 -0.46 -5.47 -6.22
N PRO A 57 -0.45 -5.65 -4.89
CA PRO A 57 0.08 -4.63 -3.99
C PRO A 57 1.47 -4.20 -4.42
N CYS A 58 1.72 -2.90 -4.43
CA CYS A 58 3.02 -2.33 -4.79
C CYS A 58 3.68 -1.71 -3.56
N ILE A 59 4.88 -2.15 -3.24
CA ILE A 59 5.71 -1.65 -2.13
C ILE A 59 7.03 -1.14 -2.71
N VAL A 60 7.51 -0.01 -2.22
CA VAL A 60 8.88 0.42 -2.47
C VAL A 60 9.77 0.00 -1.31
N VAL A 61 10.90 -0.62 -1.62
CA VAL A 61 11.97 -0.88 -0.65
C VAL A 61 13.18 -0.03 -1.06
N ASP A 62 13.47 0.96 -0.23
CA ASP A 62 14.60 1.85 -0.43
C ASP A 62 15.85 1.28 0.25
N ALA A 63 16.89 1.05 -0.53
CA ALA A 63 18.21 0.71 0.00
C ALA A 63 19.00 2.00 0.26
N GLY A 64 19.08 2.45 1.50
CA GLY A 64 19.73 3.70 1.87
C GLY A 64 21.17 3.81 1.38
N HIS A 65 21.63 5.03 1.09
CA HIS A 65 22.97 5.32 0.57
C HIS A 65 23.27 4.71 -0.80
N GLY A 66 24.53 4.66 -1.23
CA GLY A 66 24.98 4.05 -2.48
C GLY A 66 25.99 4.91 -3.25
N GLY A 67 26.75 4.27 -4.14
CA GLY A 67 27.80 4.91 -4.92
C GLY A 67 28.87 5.54 -4.01
N ASP A 68 29.10 6.85 -4.17
CA ASP A 68 30.09 7.61 -3.38
C ASP A 68 29.66 7.81 -1.90
N ASP A 69 28.38 7.63 -1.54
CA ASP A 69 27.90 7.71 -0.17
C ASP A 69 27.92 6.33 0.51
N PRO A 70 28.93 6.01 1.34
CA PRO A 70 29.01 4.72 2.01
C PRO A 70 27.97 4.56 3.13
N GLY A 71 27.31 5.64 3.55
CA GLY A 71 26.57 5.70 4.80
C GLY A 71 27.50 5.68 6.01
N LYS A 72 27.11 5.02 7.08
CA LYS A 72 27.99 4.78 8.21
C LYS A 72 29.02 3.71 7.87
N ILE A 73 30.24 3.93 8.35
CA ILE A 73 31.28 2.91 8.33
C ILE A 73 31.27 2.27 9.71
N GLY A 74 31.03 0.97 9.73
CA GLY A 74 30.96 0.19 10.95
C GLY A 74 32.32 0.08 11.67
N ILE A 75 32.25 -0.41 12.90
CA ILE A 75 33.43 -0.51 13.79
C ILE A 75 34.51 -1.44 13.22
N HIS A 76 34.15 -2.41 12.38
CA HIS A 76 35.08 -3.32 11.68
C HIS A 76 35.31 -2.93 10.22
N GLY A 77 34.78 -1.79 9.75
CA GLY A 77 34.93 -1.29 8.39
C GLY A 77 33.80 -1.64 7.43
N GLU A 78 32.68 -2.18 7.93
CA GLU A 78 31.47 -2.47 7.15
C GLU A 78 30.91 -1.18 6.54
N LEU A 79 30.44 -1.27 5.31
CA LEU A 79 29.74 -0.15 4.66
C LEU A 79 28.25 -0.31 4.78
N GLU A 80 27.56 0.66 5.35
CA GLU A 80 26.12 0.67 5.51
C GLU A 80 25.40 0.42 4.19
N LYS A 81 25.83 1.08 3.11
CA LYS A 81 25.25 0.95 1.77
C LYS A 81 25.19 -0.48 1.26
N ASP A 82 26.22 -1.30 1.56
CA ASP A 82 26.32 -2.67 1.07
C ASP A 82 25.34 -3.58 1.84
N ILE A 83 25.25 -3.39 3.15
CA ILE A 83 24.31 -4.11 4.02
C ILE A 83 22.88 -3.75 3.64
N ASN A 84 22.57 -2.46 3.46
CA ASN A 84 21.24 -1.99 3.07
C ASN A 84 20.78 -2.63 1.75
N LEU A 85 21.67 -2.66 0.74
CA LEU A 85 21.36 -3.26 -0.55
C LEU A 85 21.15 -4.78 -0.45
N ALA A 86 21.98 -5.45 0.32
CA ALA A 86 21.87 -6.90 0.51
C ALA A 86 20.53 -7.27 1.17
N ILE A 87 20.13 -6.57 2.23
CA ILE A 87 18.85 -6.77 2.92
C ILE A 87 17.69 -6.44 1.98
N ALA A 88 17.71 -5.28 1.31
CA ALA A 88 16.63 -4.85 0.42
C ALA A 88 16.36 -5.86 -0.72
N LYS A 89 17.42 -6.43 -1.31
CA LYS A 89 17.28 -7.49 -2.32
C LYS A 89 16.64 -8.76 -1.78
N LYS A 90 16.97 -9.15 -0.55
CA LYS A 90 16.39 -10.31 0.12
C LYS A 90 14.92 -10.09 0.46
N VAL A 91 14.55 -8.89 0.93
CA VAL A 91 13.15 -8.49 1.15
C VAL A 91 12.36 -8.58 -0.16
N LYS A 92 12.87 -8.00 -1.25
CA LYS A 92 12.24 -8.10 -2.58
C LYS A 92 12.01 -9.56 -2.97
N ALA A 93 13.04 -10.40 -2.89
CA ALA A 93 12.96 -11.81 -3.30
C ALA A 93 11.95 -12.63 -2.48
N ARG A 94 11.67 -12.25 -1.22
CA ARG A 94 10.64 -12.88 -0.37
C ARG A 94 9.24 -12.40 -0.77
N LEU A 95 9.02 -11.09 -0.85
CA LEU A 95 7.71 -10.51 -1.14
C LEU A 95 7.19 -10.83 -2.56
N GLU A 96 8.08 -10.93 -3.54
CA GLU A 96 7.69 -11.34 -4.89
C GLU A 96 7.14 -12.77 -4.96
N LYS A 97 7.53 -13.67 -4.03
CA LYS A 97 6.94 -15.00 -3.90
C LYS A 97 5.51 -14.95 -3.35
N GLU A 98 5.18 -13.93 -2.58
CA GLU A 98 3.85 -13.66 -2.03
C GLU A 98 2.99 -12.79 -2.97
N ASN A 99 3.36 -12.73 -4.26
CA ASN A 99 2.64 -12.01 -5.30
C ASN A 99 2.55 -10.49 -5.09
N ILE A 100 3.52 -9.88 -4.37
CA ILE A 100 3.65 -8.44 -4.14
C ILE A 100 4.63 -7.86 -5.15
N THR A 101 4.28 -6.74 -5.77
CA THR A 101 5.22 -5.99 -6.62
C THR A 101 6.16 -5.18 -5.74
N VAL A 102 7.47 -5.41 -5.88
CA VAL A 102 8.49 -4.68 -5.12
C VAL A 102 9.41 -3.89 -6.05
N ILE A 103 9.42 -2.58 -5.84
CA ILE A 103 10.33 -1.67 -6.54
C ILE A 103 11.47 -1.30 -5.60
N LEU A 104 12.72 -1.58 -6.01
CA LEU A 104 13.89 -1.09 -5.29
C LEU A 104 14.29 0.30 -5.80
N THR A 105 14.71 1.18 -4.91
CA THR A 105 15.25 2.50 -5.31
C THR A 105 16.57 2.36 -6.07
N ARG A 106 17.37 1.35 -5.76
CA ARG A 106 18.57 0.95 -6.49
C ARG A 106 18.75 -0.58 -6.44
N GLU A 107 19.30 -1.14 -7.49
CA GLU A 107 19.60 -2.58 -7.58
C GLU A 107 21.10 -2.87 -7.56
N THR A 108 21.93 -1.83 -7.68
CA THR A 108 23.40 -1.92 -7.67
C THR A 108 23.99 -0.92 -6.68
N ASP A 109 25.32 -0.92 -6.53
CA ASP A 109 26.03 0.10 -5.75
C ASP A 109 26.14 1.39 -6.57
N GLU A 110 25.04 2.14 -6.65
CA GLU A 110 24.92 3.40 -7.36
C GLU A 110 24.26 4.48 -6.51
N SER A 111 24.59 5.73 -6.80
CA SER A 111 23.88 6.92 -6.31
C SER A 111 22.81 7.31 -7.31
N LEU A 112 21.69 7.81 -6.83
CA LEU A 112 20.61 8.34 -7.66
C LEU A 112 20.77 9.80 -8.05
N ASP A 113 21.94 10.41 -7.80
CA ASP A 113 22.22 11.82 -8.12
C ASP A 113 22.25 12.12 -9.64
N LYS A 114 22.43 11.09 -10.47
CA LYS A 114 22.42 11.16 -11.95
C LYS A 114 23.37 12.22 -12.54
N GLY A 115 24.41 12.60 -11.79
CA GLY A 115 25.36 13.64 -12.21
C GLY A 115 24.77 15.06 -12.23
N GLU A 116 23.68 15.30 -11.51
CA GLU A 116 23.08 16.63 -11.40
C GLU A 116 24.05 17.64 -10.73
N SER A 117 23.98 18.91 -11.19
CA SER A 117 24.80 19.98 -10.61
C SER A 117 24.38 20.30 -9.17
N GLY A 118 25.32 20.55 -8.28
CA GLY A 118 25.08 20.89 -6.88
C GLY A 118 25.49 19.77 -5.91
N SER A 119 24.82 19.68 -4.76
CA SER A 119 25.10 18.63 -3.77
C SER A 119 24.57 17.29 -4.24
N LYS A 120 25.47 16.33 -4.49
CA LYS A 120 25.13 14.94 -4.87
C LYS A 120 24.14 14.32 -3.89
N LYS A 121 24.36 14.51 -2.59
CA LYS A 121 23.47 13.98 -1.54
C LYS A 121 22.04 14.54 -1.63
N VAL A 122 21.90 15.84 -1.92
CA VAL A 122 20.56 16.46 -2.07
C VAL A 122 19.88 15.96 -3.35
N ALA A 123 20.62 15.79 -4.44
CA ALA A 123 20.11 15.26 -5.69
C ALA A 123 19.69 13.80 -5.53
N ASP A 124 20.50 12.96 -4.87
CA ASP A 124 20.18 11.58 -4.55
C ASP A 124 18.86 11.46 -3.76
N MET A 125 18.76 12.19 -2.64
CA MET A 125 17.56 12.18 -1.80
C MET A 125 16.29 12.64 -2.55
N ARG A 126 16.42 13.68 -3.39
CA ARG A 126 15.31 14.17 -4.22
C ARG A 126 14.87 13.11 -5.24
N ASN A 127 15.81 12.43 -5.88
CA ASN A 127 15.53 11.42 -6.87
C ASN A 127 14.94 10.15 -6.24
N ARG A 128 15.31 9.78 -5.00
CA ARG A 128 14.63 8.74 -4.22
C ARG A 128 13.16 9.09 -3.99
N CYS A 129 12.88 10.31 -3.47
CA CYS A 129 11.50 10.77 -3.30
C CYS A 129 10.71 10.71 -4.61
N ARG A 130 11.29 11.21 -5.72
CA ARG A 130 10.62 11.18 -7.01
C ARG A 130 10.30 9.76 -7.48
N LEU A 131 11.23 8.82 -7.33
CA LEU A 131 11.01 7.42 -7.67
C LEU A 131 9.87 6.82 -6.86
N ILE A 132 9.84 7.08 -5.56
CA ILE A 132 8.77 6.63 -4.66
C ILE A 132 7.43 7.20 -5.10
N ASP A 133 7.36 8.52 -5.37
CA ASP A 133 6.12 9.19 -5.75
C ASP A 133 5.63 8.74 -7.14
N GLU A 134 6.54 8.46 -8.09
CA GLU A 134 6.21 7.91 -9.40
C GLU A 134 5.71 6.46 -9.34
N ALA A 135 6.25 5.67 -8.41
CA ALA A 135 5.86 4.27 -8.20
C ALA A 135 4.46 4.13 -7.58
N LYS A 136 3.98 5.15 -6.86
CA LYS A 136 2.68 5.16 -6.17
C LYS A 136 2.45 3.92 -5.31
N PRO A 137 3.39 3.59 -4.39
CA PRO A 137 3.26 2.41 -3.56
C PRO A 137 2.17 2.58 -2.51
N LEU A 138 1.71 1.48 -1.92
CA LEU A 138 0.92 1.54 -0.70
C LEU A 138 1.73 2.20 0.42
N PHE A 139 2.98 1.79 0.59
CA PHE A 139 3.94 2.43 1.48
C PHE A 139 5.38 2.09 1.08
N THR A 140 6.33 2.76 1.72
CA THR A 140 7.77 2.56 1.50
C THR A 140 8.48 2.14 2.77
N ILE A 141 9.34 1.14 2.67
CA ILE A 141 10.29 0.75 3.72
C ILE A 141 11.71 1.14 3.27
N SER A 142 12.36 2.01 4.03
CA SER A 142 13.75 2.41 3.78
C SER A 142 14.68 1.70 4.75
N VAL A 143 15.59 0.90 4.22
CA VAL A 143 16.52 0.05 4.98
C VAL A 143 17.80 0.81 5.26
N HIS A 144 18.15 0.91 6.52
CA HIS A 144 19.32 1.61 7.06
C HIS A 144 19.99 0.86 8.21
N GLN A 145 21.18 1.33 8.60
CA GLN A 145 21.88 0.89 9.78
C GLN A 145 22.20 2.10 10.66
N ASN A 146 21.91 1.97 11.93
CA ASN A 146 22.12 3.03 12.92
C ASN A 146 23.58 3.14 13.35
N SER A 147 23.90 4.24 14.02
CA SER A 147 25.19 4.46 14.66
C SER A 147 25.05 5.45 15.81
N TYR A 148 25.73 5.18 16.90
CA TYR A 148 25.75 6.04 18.07
C TYR A 148 27.16 6.21 18.62
N THR A 149 27.39 7.20 19.50
CA THR A 149 28.71 7.45 20.10
C THR A 149 29.10 6.40 21.12
N GLU A 150 28.14 5.79 21.79
CA GLU A 150 28.36 4.74 22.79
C GLU A 150 28.20 3.38 22.12
N GLU A 151 29.24 2.55 22.18
CA GLU A 151 29.28 1.22 21.56
C GLU A 151 28.26 0.26 22.16
N SER A 152 27.87 0.43 23.42
CA SER A 152 26.91 -0.42 24.12
C SER A 152 25.48 -0.26 23.61
N ILE A 153 25.20 0.74 22.78
CA ILE A 153 23.85 0.97 22.22
C ILE A 153 23.57 -0.01 21.08
N SER A 154 22.45 -0.71 21.18
CA SER A 154 22.04 -1.76 20.24
C SER A 154 20.52 -1.78 20.03
N GLY A 155 20.05 -2.64 19.14
CA GLY A 155 18.64 -2.97 18.89
C GLY A 155 18.03 -2.25 17.70
N ALA A 156 17.34 -2.97 16.84
CA ALA A 156 16.62 -2.45 15.67
C ALA A 156 15.53 -1.46 16.08
N GLN A 157 15.33 -0.40 15.27
CA GLN A 157 14.34 0.63 15.56
C GLN A 157 13.72 1.22 14.29
N CYS A 158 12.40 1.39 14.28
CA CYS A 158 11.66 2.03 13.20
C CYS A 158 11.43 3.52 13.45
N PHE A 159 11.51 4.31 12.38
CA PHE A 159 11.21 5.74 12.42
C PHE A 159 10.14 6.09 11.37
N TYR A 160 9.24 7.00 11.74
CA TYR A 160 8.17 7.51 10.89
C TYR A 160 8.03 9.02 10.99
N PHE A 161 7.37 9.66 10.03
CA PHE A 161 7.06 11.08 10.12
C PHE A 161 5.95 11.32 11.15
N GLY A 162 6.20 12.18 12.14
CA GLY A 162 5.30 12.36 13.29
C GLY A 162 3.88 12.82 12.93
N GLN A 163 3.68 13.42 11.76
CA GLN A 163 2.35 13.83 11.27
C GLN A 163 1.67 12.74 10.42
N SER A 164 2.32 11.60 10.16
CA SER A 164 1.77 10.49 9.40
C SER A 164 1.18 9.44 10.32
N GLU A 165 -0.15 9.41 10.45
CA GLU A 165 -0.85 8.37 11.22
C GLU A 165 -0.63 6.98 10.61
N GLU A 166 -0.66 6.89 9.28
CA GLU A 166 -0.40 5.65 8.57
C GLU A 166 1.05 5.18 8.76
N GLY A 167 2.01 6.10 8.62
CA GLY A 167 3.42 5.80 8.92
C GLY A 167 3.63 5.35 10.36
N ARG A 168 2.87 5.87 11.34
CA ARG A 168 2.90 5.44 12.73
C ARG A 168 2.42 4.00 12.90
N LYS A 169 1.29 3.64 12.26
CA LYS A 169 0.75 2.27 12.30
C LYS A 169 1.73 1.27 11.69
N ILE A 170 2.21 1.54 10.48
CA ILE A 170 3.18 0.70 9.77
C ILE A 170 4.45 0.53 10.60
N ALA A 171 5.00 1.62 11.15
CA ALA A 171 6.20 1.56 11.98
C ALA A 171 6.00 0.76 13.27
N GLY A 172 4.81 0.78 13.86
CA GLY A 172 4.46 -0.01 15.03
C GLY A 172 4.46 -1.51 14.73
N ILE A 173 3.79 -1.92 13.65
CA ILE A 173 3.74 -3.32 13.19
C ILE A 173 5.17 -3.79 12.84
N MET A 174 5.90 -3.00 12.07
CA MET A 174 7.28 -3.31 11.68
C MET A 174 8.21 -3.45 12.89
N GLN A 175 8.09 -2.56 13.88
CA GLN A 175 8.88 -2.63 15.12
C GLN A 175 8.63 -3.93 15.89
N GLU A 176 7.37 -4.38 15.95
CA GLU A 176 7.02 -5.63 16.61
C GLU A 176 7.55 -6.86 15.84
N SER A 177 7.46 -6.83 14.52
CA SER A 177 8.05 -7.87 13.67
C SER A 177 9.56 -7.97 13.87
N LEU A 178 10.28 -6.85 13.87
CA LEU A 178 11.73 -6.84 14.14
C LEU A 178 12.05 -7.37 15.53
N ARG A 179 11.26 -7.04 16.55
CA ARG A 179 11.44 -7.53 17.92
C ARG A 179 11.26 -9.04 17.99
N SER A 180 10.18 -9.55 17.44
CA SER A 180 9.86 -10.98 17.52
C SER A 180 10.84 -11.87 16.77
N HIS A 181 11.40 -11.41 15.65
CA HIS A 181 12.32 -12.21 14.83
C HIS A 181 13.78 -12.06 15.21
N LEU A 182 14.23 -10.87 15.67
CA LEU A 182 15.65 -10.59 15.85
C LEU A 182 16.09 -10.57 17.30
N ASP A 183 15.30 -9.94 18.18
CA ASP A 183 15.65 -9.79 19.60
C ASP A 183 14.40 -9.47 20.42
N THR A 184 13.86 -10.47 21.13
CA THR A 184 12.69 -10.33 22.00
C THR A 184 12.92 -9.43 23.21
N GLU A 185 14.18 -9.19 23.58
CA GLU A 185 14.58 -8.29 24.67
C GLU A 185 14.73 -6.84 24.21
N ASN A 186 14.60 -6.57 22.91
CA ASN A 186 14.67 -5.21 22.36
C ASN A 186 13.49 -4.36 22.86
N LYS A 187 13.80 -3.35 23.66
CA LYS A 187 12.80 -2.43 24.27
C LYS A 187 12.57 -1.16 23.47
N ARG A 188 13.15 -1.06 22.26
CA ARG A 188 12.93 0.10 21.41
C ARG A 188 11.52 0.09 20.86
N GLU A 189 10.94 1.29 20.81
CA GLU A 189 9.63 1.57 20.24
C GLU A 189 9.80 2.30 18.90
N ALA A 190 8.80 2.18 18.01
CA ALA A 190 8.73 3.01 16.83
C ALA A 190 8.69 4.49 17.22
N LYS A 191 9.52 5.32 16.55
CA LYS A 191 9.77 6.69 16.99
C LYS A 191 9.47 7.71 15.89
N ALA A 192 8.75 8.77 16.25
CA ALA A 192 8.53 9.91 15.36
C ALA A 192 9.86 10.64 15.07
N ASN A 193 10.07 11.03 13.81
CA ASN A 193 11.24 11.80 13.39
C ASN A 193 10.84 12.90 12.41
N GLU A 194 11.18 14.15 12.77
CA GLU A 194 10.87 15.36 12.00
C GLU A 194 12.04 15.83 11.12
N SER A 195 13.19 15.14 11.19
CA SER A 195 14.43 15.57 10.51
C SER A 195 14.78 14.78 9.26
N TYR A 196 14.38 13.52 9.17
CA TYR A 196 14.70 12.69 8.01
C TYR A 196 13.99 13.16 6.75
N TYR A 197 14.78 13.43 5.71
CA TYR A 197 14.30 14.03 4.47
C TYR A 197 13.26 13.15 3.78
N LEU A 198 13.53 11.85 3.66
CA LEU A 198 12.66 10.89 2.97
C LEU A 198 11.29 10.83 3.64
N LEU A 199 11.23 10.76 4.96
CA LEU A 199 9.98 10.72 5.73
C LEU A 199 9.09 11.95 5.49
N LYS A 200 9.70 13.12 5.26
CA LYS A 200 8.99 14.41 5.13
C LYS A 200 8.59 14.75 3.71
N LYS A 201 9.23 14.17 2.71
CA LYS A 201 9.15 14.65 1.32
C LYS A 201 8.45 13.70 0.38
N THR A 202 8.28 12.45 0.75
CA THR A 202 7.47 11.49 -0.01
C THR A 202 5.99 11.75 0.21
N ALA A 203 5.18 11.57 -0.84
CA ALA A 203 3.73 11.68 -0.79
C ALA A 203 3.06 10.44 -0.16
N TYR A 204 3.78 9.35 -0.04
CA TYR A 204 3.29 8.05 0.46
C TYR A 204 3.85 7.74 1.86
N PRO A 205 3.13 6.98 2.70
CA PRO A 205 3.63 6.57 4.00
C PRO A 205 5.01 5.93 3.86
N THR A 206 5.96 6.40 4.63
CA THR A 206 7.35 5.92 4.56
C THR A 206 7.86 5.66 5.98
N VAL A 207 8.49 4.49 6.16
CA VAL A 207 9.12 4.07 7.42
C VAL A 207 10.59 3.79 7.16
N ILE A 208 11.47 4.33 7.99
CA ILE A 208 12.89 3.97 8.01
C ILE A 208 13.09 2.88 9.05
N VAL A 209 13.71 1.80 8.64
CA VAL A 209 14.10 0.66 9.48
C VAL A 209 15.60 0.71 9.69
N GLU A 210 16.01 1.06 10.90
CA GLU A 210 17.38 0.95 11.38
C GLU A 210 17.57 -0.46 11.94
N CYS A 211 18.21 -1.34 11.16
CA CYS A 211 18.22 -2.79 11.44
C CYS A 211 19.12 -3.18 12.63
N GLY A 212 20.02 -2.29 13.04
CA GLY A 212 20.95 -2.43 14.15
C GLY A 212 22.02 -1.35 14.10
N PHE A 213 22.96 -1.38 15.02
CA PHE A 213 23.99 -0.33 15.17
C PHE A 213 25.35 -0.79 14.65
N LEU A 214 25.86 -0.15 13.60
CA LEU A 214 27.22 -0.40 13.09
C LEU A 214 28.32 0.10 14.03
N SER A 215 27.96 0.91 15.03
CA SER A 215 28.83 1.31 16.13
C SER A 215 28.93 0.29 17.27
N ASN A 216 28.03 -0.72 17.29
CA ASN A 216 28.07 -1.84 18.24
C ASN A 216 28.81 -3.01 17.58
N SER A 217 29.88 -3.51 18.26
CA SER A 217 30.74 -4.54 17.67
C SER A 217 30.03 -5.86 17.39
N GLU A 218 29.09 -6.27 18.25
CA GLU A 218 28.35 -7.51 18.05
C GLU A 218 27.32 -7.38 16.93
N GLU A 219 26.59 -6.25 16.88
CA GLU A 219 25.58 -6.02 15.81
C GLU A 219 26.25 -5.82 14.46
N ALA A 220 27.36 -5.06 14.39
CA ALA A 220 28.13 -4.89 13.16
C ALA A 220 28.61 -6.22 12.60
N ALA A 221 29.14 -7.10 13.47
CA ALA A 221 29.55 -8.44 13.06
C ALA A 221 28.36 -9.28 12.54
N LYS A 222 27.22 -9.26 13.23
CA LYS A 222 25.99 -9.98 12.78
C LYS A 222 25.47 -9.45 11.44
N LEU A 223 25.32 -8.12 11.32
CA LEU A 223 24.81 -7.43 10.13
C LEU A 223 25.66 -7.68 8.87
N SER A 224 26.94 -8.01 9.04
CA SER A 224 27.84 -8.38 7.96
C SER A 224 27.63 -9.81 7.44
N THR A 225 26.91 -10.64 8.17
CA THR A 225 26.67 -12.04 7.78
C THR A 225 25.44 -12.18 6.89
N GLY A 226 25.55 -13.03 5.86
CA GLY A 226 24.41 -13.33 4.99
C GLY A 226 23.24 -13.98 5.73
N GLU A 227 23.51 -14.74 6.80
CA GLU A 227 22.51 -15.40 7.63
C GLU A 227 21.68 -14.36 8.43
N TYR A 228 22.32 -13.41 9.10
CA TYR A 228 21.59 -12.39 9.86
C TYR A 228 20.86 -11.41 8.95
N GLN A 229 21.44 -11.06 7.78
CA GLN A 229 20.76 -10.26 6.76
C GLN A 229 19.50 -10.98 6.23
N GLU A 230 19.51 -12.32 6.17
CA GLU A 230 18.31 -13.09 5.81
C GLU A 230 17.25 -13.02 6.90
N ALA A 231 17.63 -13.14 8.17
CA ALA A 231 16.71 -13.00 9.31
C ALA A 231 16.09 -11.58 9.36
N VAL A 232 16.91 -10.54 9.13
CA VAL A 232 16.41 -9.15 9.03
C VAL A 232 15.43 -8.98 7.87
N ALA A 233 15.74 -9.57 6.72
CA ALA A 233 14.87 -9.50 5.55
C ALA A 233 13.56 -10.26 5.77
N GLU A 234 13.58 -11.37 6.50
CA GLU A 234 12.39 -12.10 6.94
C GLU A 234 11.52 -11.24 7.85
N ALA A 235 12.10 -10.67 8.89
CA ALA A 235 11.40 -9.78 9.80
C ALA A 235 10.75 -8.59 9.07
N ILE A 236 11.44 -7.96 8.11
CA ILE A 236 10.89 -6.86 7.32
C ILE A 236 9.76 -7.35 6.40
N ALA A 237 9.94 -8.50 5.74
CA ALA A 237 8.93 -9.03 4.83
C ALA A 237 7.65 -9.43 5.58
N ASP A 238 7.78 -10.11 6.72
CA ASP A 238 6.63 -10.50 7.55
C ASP A 238 5.92 -9.25 8.11
N GLY A 239 6.67 -8.24 8.56
CA GLY A 239 6.07 -6.96 8.95
C GLY A 239 5.31 -6.25 7.82
N ILE A 240 5.79 -6.34 6.57
CA ILE A 240 5.06 -5.83 5.39
C ILE A 240 3.79 -6.64 5.15
N LEU A 241 3.84 -7.98 5.23
CA LEU A 241 2.68 -8.85 5.06
C LEU A 241 1.61 -8.58 6.14
N ASP A 242 2.02 -8.37 7.38
CA ASP A 242 1.12 -8.02 8.48
C ASP A 242 0.43 -6.66 8.25
N CYS A 243 1.17 -5.67 7.72
CA CYS A 243 0.58 -4.39 7.34
C CYS A 243 -0.50 -4.56 6.26
N LEU A 244 -0.24 -5.35 5.21
CA LEU A 244 -1.18 -5.62 4.12
C LEU A 244 -2.39 -6.43 4.59
N GLY A 245 -2.21 -7.38 5.50
CA GLY A 245 -3.31 -8.17 6.10
C GLY A 245 -4.26 -7.31 6.94
N ASN A 246 -3.74 -6.35 7.69
CA ASN A 246 -4.55 -5.44 8.50
C ASN A 246 -5.35 -4.44 7.64
N GLU A 247 -4.81 -3.95 6.51
CA GLU A 247 -5.56 -3.08 5.59
C GLU A 247 -6.80 -3.77 4.99
N THR A 248 -6.71 -5.08 4.71
CA THR A 248 -7.86 -5.85 4.20
C THR A 248 -8.94 -6.03 5.26
N ALA A 249 -8.57 -6.24 6.52
CA ALA A 249 -9.51 -6.36 7.64
C ALA A 249 -10.25 -5.04 7.93
N ASP A 250 -9.54 -3.90 7.95
CA ASP A 250 -10.13 -2.57 8.16
C ASP A 250 -11.12 -2.18 7.03
N THR A 251 -10.86 -2.61 5.77
CA THR A 251 -11.75 -2.37 4.63
C THR A 251 -13.01 -3.25 4.67
N GLU A 252 -12.93 -4.48 5.14
CA GLU A 252 -14.07 -5.38 5.30
C GLU A 252 -15.00 -4.91 6.43
N GLU A 253 -14.47 -4.47 7.57
CA GLU A 253 -15.26 -3.91 8.68
C GLU A 253 -15.96 -2.59 8.29
N ALA A 254 -15.30 -1.71 7.55
CA ALA A 254 -15.89 -0.48 7.03
C ALA A 254 -17.00 -0.75 6.00
N GLY A 255 -16.87 -1.79 5.18
CA GLY A 255 -17.90 -2.25 4.23
C GLY A 255 -19.14 -2.78 4.94
N MET A 256 -18.98 -3.61 5.96
CA MET A 256 -20.09 -4.18 6.75
C MET A 256 -20.85 -3.12 7.57
N SER A 257 -20.17 -2.12 8.09
CA SER A 257 -20.81 -1.03 8.86
C SER A 257 -21.67 -0.11 7.99
N ASN A 258 -21.33 0.09 6.72
CA ASN A 258 -22.14 0.85 5.77
C ASN A 258 -23.40 0.09 5.30
N GLU A 259 -23.33 -1.21 5.13
CA GLU A 259 -24.48 -2.04 4.73
C GLU A 259 -25.54 -2.12 5.86
N THR A 260 -25.12 -2.19 7.11
CA THR A 260 -26.02 -2.17 8.27
C THR A 260 -26.70 -0.81 8.46
N ALA A 261 -25.99 0.31 8.23
CA ALA A 261 -26.54 1.66 8.34
C ALA A 261 -27.61 1.97 7.24
N ASP A 262 -27.44 1.45 6.03
CA ASP A 262 -28.40 1.62 4.95
C ASP A 262 -29.66 0.73 5.15
N THR A 263 -29.52 -0.44 5.76
CA THR A 263 -30.65 -1.32 6.11
C THR A 263 -31.51 -0.74 7.23
N GLU A 264 -30.94 -0.06 8.21
CA GLU A 264 -31.70 0.64 9.25
C GLU A 264 -32.43 1.88 8.73
N LYS A 265 -31.81 2.67 7.86
CA LYS A 265 -32.47 3.82 7.21
C LYS A 265 -33.66 3.44 6.33
N GLN A 266 -33.65 2.24 5.72
CA GLN A 266 -34.79 1.74 4.95
C GLN A 266 -35.95 1.24 5.83
N LYS A 267 -35.67 0.69 7.03
CA LYS A 267 -36.71 0.28 7.99
C LYS A 267 -37.42 1.46 8.64
N THR A 268 -36.74 2.58 8.85
CA THR A 268 -37.31 3.79 9.49
C THR A 268 -38.19 4.62 8.53
N LYS A 269 -38.15 4.38 7.21
CA LYS A 269 -39.00 5.06 6.22
C LYS A 269 -40.32 4.32 5.91
N GLN A 270 -40.56 3.17 6.53
CA GLN A 270 -41.80 2.35 6.34
C GLN A 270 -42.74 2.36 7.56
N HIS A 271 -42.50 3.21 8.54
CA HIS A 271 -43.41 3.54 9.63
C HIS A 271 -43.65 5.06 9.59
#